data_27c9129af80c2fcad2c31578e3865718
#
_entry.id   27c9129af80c2fcad2c31578e3865718
#
_cell.length_a   1.000
_cell.length_b   1.000
_cell.length_c   1.000
_cell.angle_alpha   90.00
_cell.angle_beta   90.00
_cell.angle_gamma   90.00
#
_symmetry.space_group_name_H-M   'P 1'
#
loop_
_entity.id
_entity.type
_entity.pdbx_description
1 polymer ?
#
loop_
_entity_poly.entity_id
_entity_poly.type
_entity_poly.pdbx_seq_one_letter_code
_entity_poly.pdbx_strand_id
1 'polypeptide(L)' 'MTSTRRPLPERLGEVIRRRREAAGWTQEGFADEIEMHRAQYGFIERGKNDLRLSSLERVAAGLNTPLSAILREAEDA' A
#
# COMPACT_ATOMS: atom_id res chain seq x y z
N MET A 1 24.57 10.49 -9.15
CA MET A 1 24.32 10.83 -7.76
C MET A 1 23.50 9.72 -7.11
N THR A 2 23.92 9.29 -5.95
CA THR A 2 23.26 8.19 -5.26
C THR A 2 22.00 8.71 -4.57
N SER A 3 20.89 8.05 -4.81
CA SER A 3 19.64 8.38 -4.14
C SER A 3 19.67 7.86 -2.71
N THR A 4 19.20 8.69 -1.77
CA THR A 4 19.03 8.25 -0.39
C THR A 4 17.60 7.80 -0.13
N ARG A 5 16.76 7.81 -1.15
CA ARG A 5 15.37 7.39 -1.02
C ARG A 5 15.27 5.90 -0.78
N ARG A 6 14.32 5.51 0.04
CA ARG A 6 13.99 4.11 0.21
C ARG A 6 13.43 3.55 -1.11
N PRO A 7 13.56 2.24 -1.32
CA PRO A 7 12.96 1.62 -2.50
C PRO A 7 11.46 1.93 -2.63
N LEU A 8 10.98 2.00 -3.86
CA LEU A 8 9.59 2.34 -4.12
C LEU A 8 8.59 1.44 -3.37
N PRO A 9 8.78 0.11 -3.30
CA PRO A 9 7.83 -0.72 -2.56
C PRO A 9 7.69 -0.30 -1.10
N GLU A 10 8.77 0.14 -0.46
CA GLU A 10 8.68 0.59 0.94
C GLU A 10 7.93 1.91 1.05
N ARG A 11 8.21 2.84 0.16
CA ARG A 11 7.49 4.13 0.14
C ARG A 11 6.01 3.91 -0.15
N LEU A 12 5.72 2.99 -1.07
CA LEU A 12 4.34 2.65 -1.42
C LEU A 12 3.61 2.05 -0.23
N GLY A 13 4.25 1.10 0.47
CA GLY A 13 3.64 0.49 1.65
C GLY A 13 3.31 1.51 2.72
N GLU A 14 4.18 2.49 2.91
CA GLU A 14 3.94 3.54 3.89
C GLU A 14 2.77 4.45 3.49
N VAL A 15 2.67 4.80 2.21
CA VAL A 15 1.55 5.58 1.71
C VAL A 15 0.24 4.84 1.93
N ILE A 16 0.23 3.54 1.60
CA ILE A 16 -0.96 2.71 1.80
C ILE A 16 -1.35 2.68 3.27
N ARG A 17 -0.37 2.49 4.16
CA ARG A 17 -0.66 2.46 5.59
C ARG A 17 -1.28 3.76 6.06
N ARG A 18 -0.73 4.90 5.67
CA ARG A 18 -1.26 6.20 6.08
C ARG A 18 -2.67 6.42 5.58
N ARG A 19 -2.94 6.03 4.34
CA ARG A 19 -4.29 6.17 3.79
C ARG A 19 -5.28 5.24 4.47
N ARG A 20 -4.84 4.03 4.81
CA ARG A 20 -5.67 3.08 5.56
C ARG A 20 -6.03 3.66 6.92
N GLU A 21 -5.04 4.18 7.63
CA GLU A 21 -5.27 4.76 8.95
C GLU A 21 -6.15 5.99 8.88
N ALA A 22 -5.93 6.83 7.89
CA ALA A 22 -6.77 8.03 7.69
C ALA A 22 -8.21 7.66 7.39
N ALA A 23 -8.44 6.51 6.77
CA ALA A 23 -9.79 6.02 6.48
C ALA A 23 -10.43 5.31 7.68
N GLY A 24 -9.70 5.18 8.78
CA GLY A 24 -10.24 4.57 10.00
C GLY A 24 -10.12 3.06 10.08
N TRP A 25 -9.37 2.44 9.17
CA TRP A 25 -9.25 0.98 9.17
C TRP A 25 -8.07 0.51 10.02
N THR A 26 -8.30 -0.58 10.77
CA THR A 26 -7.18 -1.35 11.30
C THR A 26 -6.58 -2.17 10.18
N GLN A 27 -5.36 -2.64 10.36
CA GLN A 27 -4.71 -3.47 9.35
C GLN A 27 -5.51 -4.74 9.08
N GLU A 28 -5.96 -5.42 10.14
CA GLU A 28 -6.74 -6.64 10.00
C GLU A 28 -8.10 -6.38 9.36
N GLY A 29 -8.78 -5.34 9.80
CA GLY A 29 -10.08 -5.00 9.24
C GLY A 29 -10.02 -4.65 7.77
N PHE A 30 -8.99 -3.93 7.37
CA PHE A 30 -8.82 -3.57 5.97
C PHE A 30 -8.51 -4.80 5.12
N ALA A 31 -7.61 -5.68 5.60
CA ALA A 31 -7.31 -6.91 4.88
C ALA A 31 -8.58 -7.73 4.65
N ASP A 32 -9.41 -7.85 5.69
CA ASP A 32 -10.68 -8.57 5.56
C ASP A 32 -11.60 -7.90 4.55
N GLU A 33 -11.65 -6.58 4.57
CA GLU A 33 -12.52 -5.83 3.67
C GLU A 33 -12.17 -6.07 2.20
N ILE A 34 -10.88 -6.15 1.89
CA ILE A 34 -10.43 -6.36 0.50
C ILE A 34 -10.22 -7.85 0.19
N GLU A 35 -10.67 -8.71 1.09
CA GLU A 35 -10.57 -10.17 0.93
C GLU A 35 -9.15 -10.64 0.65
N MET A 36 -8.21 -10.10 1.42
CA MET A 36 -6.80 -10.43 1.29
C MET A 36 -6.32 -11.06 2.60
N HIS A 37 -5.46 -12.06 2.49
CA HIS A 37 -4.88 -12.69 3.65
C HIS A 37 -4.09 -11.65 4.45
N ARG A 38 -4.24 -11.66 5.78
CA ARG A 38 -3.61 -10.65 6.65
C ARG A 38 -2.10 -10.61 6.48
N ALA A 39 -1.46 -11.78 6.37
CA ALA A 39 -0.02 -11.83 6.19
C ALA A 39 0.39 -11.20 4.86
N GLN A 40 -0.36 -11.48 3.81
CA GLN A 40 -0.11 -10.90 2.49
C GLN A 40 -0.25 -9.38 2.51
N TYR A 41 -1.32 -8.89 3.14
CA TYR A 41 -1.53 -7.45 3.25
C TYR A 41 -0.41 -6.80 4.06
N GLY A 42 0.00 -7.45 5.16
CA GLY A 42 1.11 -6.95 5.98
C GLY A 42 2.40 -6.80 5.19
N PHE A 43 2.69 -7.74 4.29
CA PHE A 43 3.86 -7.63 3.42
C PHE A 43 3.79 -6.39 2.54
N ILE A 44 2.58 -6.05 2.05
CA ILE A 44 2.41 -4.87 1.21
C ILE A 44 2.77 -3.60 1.99
N GLU A 45 2.27 -3.46 3.21
CA GLU A 45 2.56 -2.26 4.00
C GLU A 45 4.04 -2.16 4.40
N ARG A 46 4.70 -3.30 4.56
CA ARG A 46 6.13 -3.30 4.89
C ARG A 46 7.02 -3.17 3.66
N GLY A 47 6.45 -3.30 2.47
CA GLY A 47 7.23 -3.19 1.23
C GLY A 47 8.31 -4.24 1.09
N LYS A 48 8.04 -5.46 1.56
CA LYS A 48 9.07 -6.50 1.67
C LYS A 48 9.48 -7.13 0.34
N ASN A 49 8.56 -7.26 -0.58
CA ASN A 49 8.78 -7.97 -1.83
C ASN A 49 8.20 -7.22 -3.01
N ASP A 50 8.48 -7.73 -4.21
CA ASP A 50 7.82 -7.21 -5.39
C ASP A 50 6.32 -7.35 -5.23
N LEU A 51 5.61 -6.27 -5.46
CA LEU A 51 4.18 -6.23 -5.24
C LEU A 51 3.44 -6.57 -6.52
N ARG A 52 2.42 -7.42 -6.38
CA ARG A 52 1.60 -7.79 -7.54
C ARG A 52 0.65 -6.66 -7.84
N LEU A 53 0.55 -6.33 -9.11
CA LEU A 53 -0.36 -5.27 -9.55
C LEU A 53 -1.80 -5.58 -9.18
N SER A 54 -2.22 -6.84 -9.30
CA SER A 54 -3.58 -7.23 -8.94
C SER A 54 -3.88 -7.00 -7.46
N SER A 55 -2.89 -7.21 -6.59
CA SER A 55 -3.05 -6.94 -5.17
C SER A 55 -3.17 -5.44 -4.91
N LEU A 56 -2.37 -4.64 -5.62
CA LEU A 56 -2.42 -3.19 -5.48
C LEU A 56 -3.76 -2.62 -5.98
N GLU A 57 -4.32 -3.22 -7.02
CA GLU A 57 -5.65 -2.83 -7.48
C GLU A 57 -6.71 -3.04 -6.41
N ARG A 58 -6.63 -4.16 -5.68
CA ARG A 58 -7.56 -4.42 -4.59
C ARG A 58 -7.41 -3.40 -3.47
N VAL A 59 -6.18 -3.08 -3.12
CA VAL A 59 -5.90 -2.09 -2.09
C VAL A 59 -6.48 -0.74 -2.50
N ALA A 60 -6.23 -0.31 -3.73
CA ALA A 60 -6.72 0.96 -4.24
C ALA A 60 -8.25 1.01 -4.22
N ALA A 61 -8.89 -0.08 -4.64
CA ALA A 61 -10.34 -0.17 -4.62
C ALA A 61 -10.88 -0.05 -3.20
N GLY A 62 -10.25 -0.75 -2.25
CA GLY A 62 -10.66 -0.68 -0.85
C GLY A 62 -10.46 0.68 -0.24
N LEU A 63 -9.46 1.43 -0.70
CA LEU A 63 -9.22 2.80 -0.25
C LEU A 63 -10.04 3.81 -1.05
N ASN A 64 -10.80 3.34 -2.03
CA ASN A 64 -11.62 4.19 -2.88
C ASN A 64 -10.78 5.29 -3.54
N THR A 65 -9.59 4.91 -3.99
CA THR A 65 -8.59 5.84 -4.54
C THR A 65 -7.98 5.21 -5.79
N PRO A 66 -7.78 5.97 -6.86
CA PRO A 66 -7.11 5.42 -8.04
C PRO A 66 -5.69 4.95 -7.69
N LEU A 67 -5.28 3.81 -8.21
CA LEU A 67 -3.94 3.31 -7.97
C LEU A 67 -2.88 4.32 -8.41
N SER A 68 -3.14 5.03 -9.51
CA SER A 68 -2.20 6.05 -10.00
C SER A 68 -1.95 7.14 -8.97
N ALA A 69 -2.97 7.51 -8.19
CA ALA A 69 -2.79 8.55 -7.15
C ALA A 69 -1.91 8.04 -6.02
N ILE A 70 -2.09 6.77 -5.64
CA ILE A 70 -1.28 6.17 -4.58
C ILE A 70 0.18 6.05 -5.05
N LEU A 71 0.38 5.61 -6.28
CA LEU A 71 1.73 5.48 -6.85
C LEU A 71 2.42 6.84 -6.98
N ARG A 72 1.68 7.85 -7.41
CA ARG A 72 2.24 9.20 -7.52
C ARG A 72 2.70 9.71 -6.16
N GLU A 73 1.89 9.52 -5.14
CA GLU A 73 2.26 9.93 -3.78
C GLU A 73 3.52 9.21 -3.32
N ALA A 74 3.62 7.91 -3.61
CA ALA A 74 4.81 7.14 -3.24
C ALA A 74 6.05 7.60 -4.00
N GLU A 75 5.89 7.93 -5.28
CA GLU A 75 7.02 8.39 -6.09
C GLU A 75 7.51 9.76 -5.65
N ASP A 76 6.60 10.59 -5.16
CA ASP A 76 6.94 11.95 -4.72
C ASP A 76 7.45 12.00 -3.27
N ALA A 77 7.35 10.89 -2.58
CA ALA A 77 7.73 10.83 -1.16
C ALA A 77 9.25 10.89 -0.95
#